data_86f44f3a33db0a626e4324a74d1293b0
#
_entry.id   86f44f3a33db0a626e4324a74d1293b0
#
_cell.length_a   1.000
_cell.length_b   1.000
_cell.length_c   1.000
_cell.angle_alpha   90.00
_cell.angle_beta   90.00
_cell.angle_gamma   90.00
#
_symmetry.space_group_name_H-M   'P 1'
#
loop_
_entity.id
_entity.type
_entity.pdbx_description
1 polymer ?
#
loop_
_entity_poly.entity_id
_entity_poly.type
_entity_poly.pdbx_seq_one_letter_code
_entity_poly.pdbx_strand_id
1 'polypeptide(L)'
;TLSLHDALPISGTKVTFKPDPEIFKASTTFSFQTLSERLQESAFLLKNLKIKLTDLRSGKEREELYHYEEGIKEFVSYVNEGKEVLHDVTMFSGQSHGIEVDVAFQYNDQYSESILSFVNNVRTKDGGTHEVGFKTAMTRVFNDYARRINELKEKDKNIDGNDIREGLTAIISVRIPEEDRKSVV
;
A
#
# COMPACT_ATOMS: atom_id res chain seq x y z
N THR A 1 -34.98 16.25 10.98
CA THR A 1 -34.69 14.88 11.45
C THR A 1 -33.25 14.58 11.08
N LEU A 2 -32.32 14.80 12.04
CA LEU A 2 -30.93 14.38 11.91
C LEU A 2 -30.92 12.85 11.89
N SER A 3 -30.33 12.28 10.83
CA SER A 3 -30.13 10.84 10.73
C SER A 3 -29.18 10.38 11.82
N LEU A 4 -29.53 9.31 12.52
CA LEU A 4 -28.69 8.65 13.54
C LEU A 4 -27.33 8.12 12.99
N HIS A 5 -27.08 8.24 11.68
CA HIS A 5 -25.83 7.84 11.04
C HIS A 5 -24.75 8.94 11.04
N ASP A 6 -25.09 10.18 11.44
CA ASP A 6 -24.12 11.26 11.64
C ASP A 6 -23.62 11.37 13.10
N ALA A 7 -23.66 10.27 13.85
CA ALA A 7 -23.02 10.20 15.16
C ALA A 7 -21.52 10.50 14.99
N LEU A 8 -21.07 11.62 15.53
CA LEU A 8 -19.67 12.00 15.60
C LEU A 8 -18.84 10.83 16.14
N PRO A 9 -17.63 10.60 15.62
CA PRO A 9 -16.76 9.55 16.16
C PRO A 9 -16.58 9.78 17.67
N ILE A 10 -16.76 8.73 18.45
CA ILE A 10 -16.72 8.76 19.92
C ILE A 10 -15.34 9.17 20.44
N SER A 11 -14.29 9.05 19.60
CA SER A 11 -12.93 9.46 19.90
C SER A 11 -12.17 9.84 18.63
N GLY A 12 -11.20 10.71 18.77
CA GLY A 12 -10.32 11.13 17.69
C GLY A 12 -9.18 12.00 18.19
N THR A 13 -8.14 12.17 17.38
CA THR A 13 -7.00 13.03 17.71
C THR A 13 -6.93 14.16 16.67
N LYS A 14 -6.82 15.40 17.14
CA LYS A 14 -6.56 16.58 16.32
C LYS A 14 -5.16 17.10 16.63
N VAL A 15 -4.30 17.17 15.60
CA VAL A 15 -2.96 17.75 15.70
C VAL A 15 -2.91 19.01 14.84
N THR A 16 -2.45 20.12 15.41
CA THR A 16 -2.26 21.39 14.71
C THR A 16 -0.84 21.86 14.97
N PHE A 17 -0.10 22.21 13.93
CA PHE A 17 1.29 22.66 14.06
C PHE A 17 1.63 23.73 13.03
N LYS A 18 2.64 24.53 13.36
CA LYS A 18 3.28 25.50 12.48
C LYS A 18 4.80 25.33 12.63
N PRO A 19 5.56 25.21 11.52
CA PRO A 19 7.02 25.07 11.61
C PRO A 19 7.65 26.31 12.22
N ASP A 20 8.61 26.11 13.13
CA ASP A 20 9.39 27.17 13.71
C ASP A 20 10.51 27.59 12.75
N PRO A 21 10.58 28.87 12.32
CA PRO A 21 11.60 29.35 11.41
C PRO A 21 13.02 29.36 12.02
N GLU A 22 13.16 29.32 13.33
CA GLU A 22 14.48 29.23 13.98
C GLU A 22 15.06 27.81 13.83
N ILE A 23 14.21 26.81 13.77
CA ILE A 23 14.60 25.39 13.60
C ILE A 23 14.64 25.01 12.13
N PHE A 24 13.58 25.33 11.39
CA PHE A 24 13.42 24.96 9.97
C PHE A 24 13.96 26.07 9.05
N LYS A 25 15.28 26.21 8.95
CA LYS A 25 15.94 27.31 8.21
C LYS A 25 15.78 27.23 6.70
N ALA A 26 15.64 26.02 6.13
CA ALA A 26 15.55 25.82 4.70
C ALA A 26 14.16 26.15 4.14
N SER A 27 13.10 25.79 4.85
CA SER A 27 11.70 26.11 4.51
C SER A 27 10.80 25.91 5.70
N THR A 28 9.89 26.85 5.91
CA THR A 28 8.77 26.75 6.87
C THR A 28 7.45 26.43 6.20
N THR A 29 7.47 26.17 4.87
CA THR A 29 6.26 25.92 4.10
C THR A 29 6.13 24.45 3.78
N PHE A 30 5.08 23.80 4.32
CA PHE A 30 4.72 22.44 3.94
C PHE A 30 4.07 22.41 2.57
N SER A 31 4.39 21.36 1.79
CA SER A 31 3.65 20.99 0.59
C SER A 31 2.38 20.26 1.01
N PHE A 32 1.21 20.82 0.69
CA PHE A 32 -0.06 20.14 0.92
C PHE A 32 -0.10 18.80 0.18
N GLN A 33 0.34 18.79 -1.07
CA GLN A 33 0.37 17.59 -1.92
C GLN A 33 1.19 16.46 -1.28
N THR A 34 2.39 16.75 -0.80
CA THR A 34 3.24 15.73 -0.17
C THR A 34 2.62 15.17 1.12
N LEU A 35 1.95 16.01 1.91
CA LEU A 35 1.23 15.56 3.10
C LEU A 35 0.00 14.73 2.71
N SER A 36 -0.76 15.18 1.73
CA SER A 36 -1.92 14.51 1.16
C SER A 36 -1.58 13.08 0.74
N GLU A 37 -0.57 12.91 -0.11
CA GLU A 37 -0.12 11.60 -0.59
C GLU A 37 0.27 10.66 0.57
N ARG A 38 1.00 11.18 1.57
CA ARG A 38 1.42 10.38 2.74
C ARG A 38 0.26 9.97 3.64
N LEU A 39 -0.68 10.87 3.86
CA LEU A 39 -1.86 10.59 4.68
C LEU A 39 -2.82 9.65 3.96
N GLN A 40 -2.94 9.78 2.65
CA GLN A 40 -3.71 8.88 1.81
C GLN A 40 -3.12 7.45 1.83
N GLU A 41 -1.79 7.29 1.64
CA GLU A 41 -1.10 6.00 1.80
C GLU A 41 -1.40 5.39 3.19
N SER A 42 -1.31 6.20 4.24
CA SER A 42 -1.59 5.73 5.61
C SER A 42 -3.04 5.30 5.80
N ALA A 43 -4.00 6.00 5.19
CA ALA A 43 -5.41 5.65 5.27
C ALA A 43 -5.72 4.34 4.53
N PHE A 44 -5.06 4.05 3.42
CA PHE A 44 -5.16 2.75 2.74
C PHE A 44 -4.62 1.59 3.57
N LEU A 45 -3.52 1.81 4.31
CA LEU A 45 -2.89 0.77 5.12
C LEU A 45 -3.65 0.47 6.42
N LEU A 46 -4.44 1.42 6.91
CA LEU A 46 -5.18 1.33 8.17
C LEU A 46 -6.69 1.35 7.90
N LYS A 47 -7.25 0.17 7.67
CA LYS A 47 -8.70 0.01 7.40
C LYS A 47 -9.55 0.80 8.40
N ASN A 48 -10.59 1.44 7.90
CA ASN A 48 -11.57 2.21 8.66
C ASN A 48 -11.02 3.46 9.39
N LEU A 49 -9.74 3.79 9.23
CA LEU A 49 -9.20 5.04 9.74
C LEU A 49 -9.66 6.20 8.86
N LYS A 50 -10.27 7.22 9.50
CA LYS A 50 -10.59 8.49 8.85
C LYS A 50 -9.49 9.50 9.13
N ILE A 51 -8.84 10.00 8.09
CA ILE A 51 -7.82 11.03 8.19
C ILE A 51 -8.30 12.28 7.47
N LYS A 52 -8.37 13.39 8.21
CA LYS A 52 -8.73 14.70 7.65
C LYS A 52 -7.51 15.59 7.66
N LEU A 53 -7.12 16.06 6.49
CA LEU A 53 -6.05 17.05 6.31
C LEU A 53 -6.68 18.41 6.03
N THR A 54 -6.31 19.42 6.81
CA THR A 54 -6.80 20.79 6.62
C THR A 54 -5.61 21.74 6.53
N ASP A 55 -5.53 22.53 5.47
CA ASP A 55 -4.62 23.66 5.33
C ASP A 55 -5.33 24.92 5.83
N LEU A 56 -4.80 25.55 6.86
CA LEU A 56 -5.37 26.77 7.47
C LEU A 56 -4.64 28.06 7.03
N ARG A 57 -3.74 27.97 6.06
CA ARG A 57 -3.00 29.14 5.57
C ARG A 57 -3.93 30.05 4.79
N SER A 58 -3.91 31.34 5.12
CA SER A 58 -4.76 32.36 4.48
C SER A 58 -4.59 32.37 2.95
N GLY A 59 -5.70 32.30 2.22
CA GLY A 59 -5.75 32.26 0.75
C GLY A 59 -5.31 30.92 0.14
N LYS A 60 -5.14 29.87 0.96
CA LYS A 60 -4.80 28.50 0.56
C LYS A 60 -5.63 27.46 1.31
N GLU A 61 -6.74 27.88 1.88
CA GLU A 61 -7.62 27.03 2.67
C GLU A 61 -8.09 25.83 1.82
N ARG A 62 -7.74 24.65 2.30
CA ARG A 62 -8.06 23.38 1.62
C ARG A 62 -8.27 22.28 2.63
N GLU A 63 -9.20 21.40 2.35
CA GLU A 63 -9.50 20.25 3.18
C GLU A 63 -9.66 19.00 2.33
N GLU A 64 -9.08 17.90 2.80
CA GLU A 64 -9.24 16.56 2.21
C GLU A 64 -9.53 15.53 3.30
N LEU A 65 -10.39 14.57 3.00
CA LEU A 65 -10.78 13.47 3.87
C LEU A 65 -10.45 12.14 3.19
N TYR A 66 -9.68 11.30 3.88
CA TYR A 66 -9.32 9.95 3.43
C TYR A 66 -9.99 8.92 4.32
N HIS A 67 -10.67 7.96 3.70
CA HIS A 67 -11.32 6.86 4.38
C HIS A 67 -11.49 5.69 3.40
N TYR A 68 -10.90 4.55 3.72
CA TYR A 68 -10.91 3.36 2.87
C TYR A 68 -11.32 2.14 3.69
N GLU A 69 -12.45 1.52 3.33
CA GLU A 69 -13.03 0.40 4.06
C GLU A 69 -12.37 -0.93 3.72
N GLU A 70 -11.96 -1.11 2.47
CA GLU A 70 -11.28 -2.32 2.01
C GLU A 70 -9.74 -2.23 2.10
N GLY A 71 -9.20 -1.08 2.49
CA GLY A 71 -7.78 -0.90 2.78
C GLY A 71 -6.87 -1.09 1.57
N ILE A 72 -5.90 -2.02 1.64
CA ILE A 72 -4.92 -2.23 0.55
C ILE A 72 -5.54 -2.75 -0.75
N LYS A 73 -6.74 -3.31 -0.72
CA LYS A 73 -7.48 -3.69 -1.91
C LYS A 73 -7.91 -2.47 -2.73
N GLU A 74 -8.44 -1.44 -2.05
CA GLU A 74 -8.74 -0.14 -2.68
C GLU A 74 -7.45 0.56 -3.14
N PHE A 75 -6.34 0.36 -2.43
CA PHE A 75 -5.06 0.92 -2.82
C PHE A 75 -4.57 0.38 -4.17
N VAL A 76 -4.69 -0.94 -4.40
CA VAL A 76 -4.38 -1.53 -5.71
C VAL A 76 -5.25 -0.93 -6.81
N SER A 77 -6.56 -0.80 -6.55
CA SER A 77 -7.48 -0.17 -7.51
C SER A 77 -7.10 1.29 -7.81
N TYR A 78 -6.71 2.04 -6.78
CA TYR A 78 -6.22 3.42 -6.92
C TYR A 78 -4.95 3.51 -7.78
N VAL A 79 -3.96 2.62 -7.56
CA VAL A 79 -2.72 2.58 -8.35
C VAL A 79 -2.98 2.17 -9.81
N ASN A 80 -4.05 1.42 -10.05
CA ASN A 80 -4.48 0.98 -11.39
C ASN A 80 -5.51 1.92 -12.03
N GLU A 81 -5.82 3.05 -11.41
CA GLU A 81 -6.73 4.03 -12.01
C GLU A 81 -6.24 4.47 -13.40
N GLY A 82 -7.13 4.36 -14.39
CA GLY A 82 -6.83 4.68 -15.79
C GLY A 82 -6.09 3.60 -16.58
N LYS A 83 -5.86 2.41 -16.02
CA LYS A 83 -5.31 1.24 -16.72
C LYS A 83 -6.42 0.23 -17.03
N GLU A 84 -6.23 -0.58 -18.07
CA GLU A 84 -7.11 -1.71 -18.34
C GLU A 84 -6.69 -2.88 -17.43
N VAL A 85 -7.60 -3.27 -16.53
CA VAL A 85 -7.35 -4.35 -15.57
C VAL A 85 -7.86 -5.67 -16.08
N LEU A 86 -7.13 -6.76 -15.84
CA LEU A 86 -7.39 -8.08 -16.39
C LEU A 86 -8.28 -8.95 -15.49
N HIS A 87 -8.41 -8.62 -14.24
CA HIS A 87 -9.23 -9.34 -13.24
C HIS A 87 -9.50 -8.45 -12.02
N ASP A 88 -10.42 -8.88 -11.14
CA ASP A 88 -10.67 -8.22 -9.86
C ASP A 88 -9.44 -8.29 -8.94
N VAL A 89 -9.32 -7.32 -8.04
CA VAL A 89 -8.22 -7.31 -7.06
C VAL A 89 -8.26 -8.56 -6.20
N THR A 90 -7.20 -9.33 -6.25
CA THR A 90 -6.99 -10.51 -5.39
C THR A 90 -6.27 -10.07 -4.11
N MET A 91 -6.75 -10.53 -2.96
CA MET A 91 -6.14 -10.24 -1.66
C MET A 91 -6.03 -11.52 -0.83
N PHE A 92 -4.93 -11.66 -0.11
CA PHE A 92 -4.74 -12.69 0.90
C PHE A 92 -3.99 -12.14 2.10
N SER A 93 -4.21 -12.76 3.26
CA SER A 93 -3.54 -12.45 4.51
C SER A 93 -2.95 -13.71 5.10
N GLY A 94 -1.83 -13.59 5.77
CA GLY A 94 -1.17 -14.70 6.45
C GLY A 94 -0.42 -14.24 7.68
N GLN A 95 -0.19 -15.18 8.60
CA GLN A 95 0.61 -14.93 9.80
C GLN A 95 1.57 -16.09 10.03
N SER A 96 2.82 -15.79 10.34
CA SER A 96 3.84 -16.77 10.71
C SER A 96 4.86 -16.16 11.65
N HIS A 97 5.20 -16.87 12.74
CA HIS A 97 6.22 -16.43 13.73
C HIS A 97 6.01 -15.00 14.27
N GLY A 98 4.75 -14.60 14.47
CA GLY A 98 4.41 -13.25 14.94
C GLY A 98 4.45 -12.16 13.87
N ILE A 99 4.81 -12.50 12.64
CA ILE A 99 4.79 -11.60 11.49
C ILE A 99 3.46 -11.75 10.77
N GLU A 100 2.75 -10.66 10.57
CA GLU A 100 1.53 -10.61 9.76
C GLU A 100 1.84 -10.02 8.40
N VAL A 101 1.27 -10.62 7.35
CA VAL A 101 1.44 -10.17 5.96
C VAL A 101 0.09 -10.06 5.29
N ASP A 102 -0.21 -8.90 4.76
CA ASP A 102 -1.34 -8.66 3.88
C ASP A 102 -0.80 -8.33 2.49
N VAL A 103 -1.33 -9.01 1.47
CA VAL A 103 -0.98 -8.76 0.07
C VAL A 103 -2.25 -8.57 -0.73
N ALA A 104 -2.29 -7.52 -1.53
CA ALA A 104 -3.31 -7.31 -2.56
C ALA A 104 -2.61 -7.09 -3.89
N PHE A 105 -3.14 -7.69 -4.96
CA PHE A 105 -2.56 -7.53 -6.29
C PHE A 105 -3.60 -7.65 -7.41
N GLN A 106 -3.23 -7.11 -8.56
CA GLN A 106 -4.04 -7.13 -9.77
C GLN A 106 -3.12 -7.01 -10.99
N TYR A 107 -3.43 -7.72 -12.05
CA TYR A 107 -2.77 -7.54 -13.34
C TYR A 107 -3.50 -6.52 -14.20
N ASN A 108 -2.74 -5.78 -14.99
CA ASN A 108 -3.21 -4.79 -15.95
C ASN A 108 -2.47 -4.94 -17.30
N ASP A 109 -2.86 -4.14 -18.28
CA ASP A 109 -2.33 -4.17 -19.65
C ASP A 109 -0.92 -3.56 -19.84
N GLN A 110 -0.29 -3.12 -18.75
CA GLN A 110 1.03 -2.51 -18.82
C GLN A 110 2.16 -3.56 -18.84
N TYR A 111 3.32 -3.18 -19.38
CA TYR A 111 4.51 -4.04 -19.44
C TYR A 111 5.42 -3.96 -18.22
N SER A 112 5.13 -3.11 -17.27
CA SER A 112 5.96 -2.89 -16.08
C SER A 112 5.30 -3.39 -14.81
N GLU A 113 6.11 -3.91 -13.87
CA GLU A 113 5.65 -4.20 -12.51
C GLU A 113 5.55 -2.91 -11.67
N SER A 114 4.57 -2.84 -10.79
CA SER A 114 4.39 -1.79 -9.79
C SER A 114 4.17 -2.43 -8.43
N ILE A 115 5.23 -2.58 -7.64
CA ILE A 115 5.16 -3.17 -6.30
C ILE A 115 5.43 -2.08 -5.27
N LEU A 116 4.47 -1.87 -4.36
CA LEU A 116 4.61 -1.00 -3.21
C LEU A 116 4.63 -1.86 -1.95
N SER A 117 5.71 -1.78 -1.20
CA SER A 117 5.89 -2.56 0.01
C SER A 117 6.04 -1.70 1.26
N PHE A 118 5.48 -2.19 2.37
CA PHE A 118 5.40 -1.47 3.64
C PHE A 118 5.72 -2.40 4.79
N VAL A 119 6.46 -1.89 5.78
CA VAL A 119 6.70 -2.56 7.06
C VAL A 119 6.24 -1.62 8.18
N ASN A 120 5.32 -2.10 9.02
CA ASN A 120 4.69 -1.28 10.08
C ASN A 120 4.20 0.08 9.56
N ASN A 121 3.51 0.09 8.41
CA ASN A 121 2.96 1.25 7.69
C ASN A 121 4.00 2.25 7.17
N VAL A 122 5.29 1.88 7.16
CA VAL A 122 6.36 2.68 6.56
C VAL A 122 6.76 2.07 5.22
N ARG A 123 6.76 2.90 4.17
CA ARG A 123 7.13 2.46 2.82
C ARG A 123 8.60 2.07 2.75
N THR A 124 8.89 0.87 2.25
CA THR A 124 10.24 0.35 2.02
C THR A 124 10.67 0.66 0.59
N LYS A 125 11.20 1.88 0.36
CA LYS A 125 11.52 2.37 -1.00
C LYS A 125 12.61 1.55 -1.69
N ASP A 126 13.54 1.00 -0.92
CA ASP A 126 14.66 0.20 -1.42
C ASP A 126 14.33 -1.31 -1.45
N GLY A 127 13.04 -1.65 -1.29
CA GLY A 127 12.57 -3.03 -1.20
C GLY A 127 12.91 -3.68 0.15
N GLY A 128 13.12 -5.00 0.13
CA GLY A 128 13.48 -5.77 1.32
C GLY A 128 13.21 -7.26 1.14
N THR A 129 13.54 -8.05 2.15
CA THR A 129 13.37 -9.52 2.12
C THR A 129 11.92 -9.95 1.93
N HIS A 130 10.96 -9.19 2.43
CA HIS A 130 9.52 -9.40 2.24
C HIS A 130 9.11 -9.28 0.76
N GLU A 131 9.65 -8.30 0.03
CA GLU A 131 9.39 -8.14 -1.40
C GLU A 131 10.05 -9.24 -2.22
N VAL A 132 11.31 -9.58 -1.91
CA VAL A 132 12.02 -10.70 -2.53
C VAL A 132 11.28 -12.01 -2.29
N GLY A 133 10.80 -12.24 -1.06
CA GLY A 133 9.99 -13.40 -0.71
C GLY A 133 8.70 -13.49 -1.52
N PHE A 134 7.98 -12.38 -1.67
CA PHE A 134 6.78 -12.31 -2.50
C PHE A 134 7.08 -12.64 -3.97
N LYS A 135 8.07 -11.99 -4.57
CA LYS A 135 8.48 -12.22 -5.98
C LYS A 135 8.86 -13.68 -6.22
N THR A 136 9.61 -14.27 -5.28
CA THR A 136 10.01 -15.68 -5.35
C THR A 136 8.82 -16.62 -5.23
N ALA A 137 7.91 -16.34 -4.29
CA ALA A 137 6.71 -17.15 -4.10
C ALA A 137 5.80 -17.10 -5.32
N MET A 138 5.58 -15.91 -5.91
CA MET A 138 4.82 -15.75 -7.15
C MET A 138 5.41 -16.59 -8.28
N THR A 139 6.72 -16.46 -8.51
CA THR A 139 7.41 -17.21 -9.56
C THR A 139 7.23 -18.72 -9.39
N ARG A 140 7.38 -19.22 -8.16
CA ARG A 140 7.19 -20.64 -7.86
C ARG A 140 5.76 -21.09 -8.09
N VAL A 141 4.79 -20.38 -7.52
CA VAL A 141 3.36 -20.77 -7.59
C VAL A 141 2.85 -20.79 -9.03
N PHE A 142 3.24 -19.81 -9.84
CA PHE A 142 2.86 -19.77 -11.26
C PHE A 142 3.44 -20.94 -12.04
N ASN A 143 4.72 -21.26 -11.85
CA ASN A 143 5.35 -22.39 -12.51
C ASN A 143 4.75 -23.74 -12.08
N ASP A 144 4.52 -23.92 -10.76
CA ASP A 144 3.89 -25.13 -10.22
C ASP A 144 2.45 -25.29 -10.76
N TYR A 145 1.71 -24.17 -10.85
CA TYR A 145 0.36 -24.19 -11.41
C TYR A 145 0.35 -24.52 -12.90
N ALA A 146 1.23 -23.90 -13.70
CA ALA A 146 1.35 -24.14 -15.13
C ALA A 146 1.68 -25.63 -15.42
N ARG A 147 2.51 -26.27 -14.60
CA ARG A 147 2.77 -27.73 -14.69
C ARG A 147 1.54 -28.54 -14.32
N ARG A 148 0.83 -28.15 -13.27
CA ARG A 148 -0.38 -28.86 -12.83
C ARG A 148 -1.47 -28.87 -13.88
N ILE A 149 -1.62 -27.81 -14.66
CA ILE A 149 -2.59 -27.71 -15.76
C ILE A 149 -2.04 -28.19 -17.12
N ASN A 150 -0.80 -28.74 -17.15
CA ASN A 150 -0.08 -29.23 -18.34
C ASN A 150 0.24 -28.16 -19.41
N GLU A 151 0.25 -26.88 -19.07
CA GLU A 151 0.75 -25.81 -19.95
C GLU A 151 2.31 -25.83 -20.00
N LEU A 152 2.98 -26.26 -18.91
CA LEU A 152 4.39 -26.56 -18.88
C LEU A 152 4.60 -28.06 -18.68
N LYS A 153 5.42 -28.69 -19.54
CA LYS A 153 5.85 -30.09 -19.37
C LYS A 153 7.00 -30.18 -18.36
N GLU A 154 7.26 -31.37 -17.80
CA GLU A 154 8.35 -31.58 -16.85
C GLU A 154 9.74 -31.14 -17.37
N LYS A 155 9.96 -31.25 -18.68
CA LYS A 155 11.23 -30.90 -19.34
C LYS A 155 11.33 -29.42 -19.77
N ASP A 156 10.25 -28.68 -19.69
CA ASP A 156 10.21 -27.28 -20.11
C ASP A 156 10.91 -26.43 -19.06
N LYS A 157 11.58 -25.35 -19.53
CA LYS A 157 12.13 -24.33 -18.63
C LYS A 157 11.00 -23.63 -17.89
N ASN A 158 11.31 -23.21 -16.66
CA ASN A 158 10.40 -22.35 -15.91
C ASN A 158 10.20 -21.02 -16.62
N ILE A 159 9.00 -20.49 -16.49
CA ILE A 159 8.69 -19.10 -16.86
C ILE A 159 9.53 -18.18 -15.97
N ASP A 160 10.17 -17.18 -16.57
CA ASP A 160 10.99 -16.21 -15.84
C ASP A 160 10.12 -15.38 -14.88
N GLY A 161 10.69 -15.03 -13.74
CA GLY A 161 9.97 -14.23 -12.75
C GLY A 161 9.59 -12.83 -13.24
N ASN A 162 10.37 -12.25 -14.14
CA ASN A 162 10.06 -10.93 -14.73
C ASN A 162 8.84 -11.04 -15.65
N ASP A 163 8.78 -12.10 -16.48
CA ASP A 163 7.62 -12.34 -17.36
C ASP A 163 6.33 -12.55 -16.54
N ILE A 164 6.44 -13.27 -15.42
CA ILE A 164 5.30 -13.49 -14.51
C ILE A 164 4.81 -12.18 -13.89
N ARG A 165 5.71 -11.22 -13.65
CA ARG A 165 5.35 -9.95 -13.02
C ARG A 165 5.07 -8.82 -14.00
N GLU A 166 5.11 -9.08 -15.30
CA GLU A 166 4.71 -8.11 -16.31
C GLU A 166 3.24 -7.73 -16.12
N GLY A 167 2.96 -6.41 -16.05
CA GLY A 167 1.63 -5.88 -15.76
C GLY A 167 1.13 -6.06 -14.32
N LEU A 168 1.97 -6.54 -13.40
CA LEU A 168 1.58 -6.74 -12.01
C LEU A 168 1.59 -5.43 -11.22
N THR A 169 0.47 -5.10 -10.60
CA THR A 169 0.39 -4.12 -9.49
C THR A 169 0.17 -4.89 -8.19
N ALA A 170 1.04 -4.68 -7.20
CA ALA A 170 0.93 -5.35 -5.91
C ALA A 170 1.23 -4.39 -4.74
N ILE A 171 0.45 -4.52 -3.68
CA ILE A 171 0.67 -3.85 -2.39
C ILE A 171 0.98 -4.93 -1.36
N ILE A 172 2.11 -4.79 -0.67
CA ILE A 172 2.57 -5.72 0.37
C ILE A 172 2.66 -4.95 1.68
N SER A 173 1.90 -5.35 2.67
CA SER A 173 1.92 -4.75 4.02
C SER A 173 2.34 -5.80 5.02
N VAL A 174 3.46 -5.57 5.69
CA VAL A 174 4.01 -6.47 6.71
C VAL A 174 3.96 -5.78 8.06
N ARG A 175 3.46 -6.50 9.07
CA ARG A 175 3.52 -6.08 10.47
C ARG A 175 4.45 -7.00 11.22
N ILE A 176 5.49 -6.42 11.82
CA ILE A 176 6.48 -7.12 12.62
C ILE A 176 6.46 -6.60 14.06
N PRO A 177 6.77 -7.45 15.06
CA PRO A 177 6.95 -7.00 16.43
C PRO A 177 8.03 -5.91 16.51
N GLU A 178 7.91 -5.02 17.50
CA GLU A 178 8.81 -3.87 17.65
C GLU A 178 10.28 -4.27 17.89
N GLU A 179 10.49 -5.44 18.49
CA GLU A 179 11.81 -6.00 18.76
C GLU A 179 12.60 -6.32 17.48
N ASP A 180 11.91 -6.69 16.39
CA ASP A 180 12.52 -7.04 15.10
C ASP A 180 12.71 -5.85 14.14
N ARG A 181 12.29 -4.67 14.56
CA ARG A 181 12.31 -3.45 13.73
C ARG A 181 13.71 -3.02 13.29
N LYS A 182 14.74 -3.40 14.06
CA LYS A 182 16.16 -3.07 13.79
C LYS A 182 16.78 -3.88 12.66
N SER A 183 16.16 -4.99 12.26
CA SER A 183 16.71 -5.92 11.26
C SER A 183 16.13 -5.72 9.84
N VAL A 184 15.18 -4.81 9.67
CA VAL A 184 14.44 -4.62 8.40
C VAL A 184 14.74 -3.26 7.73
N VAL A 185 15.51 -2.42 8.41
CA VAL A 185 15.94 -1.10 7.87
C VAL A 185 17.37 -1.19 7.34
#